data_495cb3fece086e718eda50d345e77bdd
#
_entry.id   495cb3fece086e718eda50d345e77bdd
#
_cell.length_a   1.000
_cell.length_b   1.000
_cell.length_c   1.000
_cell.angle_alpha   90.00
_cell.angle_beta   90.00
_cell.angle_gamma   90.00
#
_symmetry.space_group_name_H-M   'P 1'
#
loop_
_entity.id
_entity.type
_entity.pdbx_description
1 polymer ?
#
loop_
_entity_poly.entity_id
_entity_poly.type
_entity_poly.pdbx_seq_one_letter_code
_entity_poly.pdbx_strand_id
1 'polypeptide(L)'
;SDAVANPDTPIEGLADYLRFYQLPPATHNLQLVAGTTDDHATVVMGWRPAISRGTVIVVHGYMDHIGLYGHLIRDLLSRQLTVLCFDAKGHGLSSGVPCSISHFSEYVDRLKDIIAMAQAHFEGPLHGVGQSMGGAVLIKHLINHNIVIPYPFATLNLLAPLLHPWGWTQSRRLYYLSRWFIKSIKRVFRASSWDKDFLGFLRSQDPLQPTRVPTDCVGAMDQWILEFKNSDENNYPIH
;
A
#
# COMPACT_ATOMS: atom_id res chain seq x y z
N SER A 1 1.73 -6.95 21.67
CA SER A 1 2.06 -5.97 22.71
C SER A 1 2.88 -4.85 22.08
N ASP A 2 2.37 -3.64 22.10
CA ASP A 2 3.01 -2.33 22.15
C ASP A 2 4.04 -1.90 21.09
N ALA A 3 3.80 -2.21 19.82
CA ALA A 3 4.62 -1.68 18.72
C ALA A 3 4.06 -0.38 18.08
N VAL A 4 3.10 0.26 18.72
CA VAL A 4 2.84 1.69 18.47
C VAL A 4 3.88 2.41 19.32
N ALA A 5 4.92 2.96 18.68
CA ALA A 5 5.90 3.80 19.37
C ALA A 5 5.15 4.78 20.26
N ASN A 6 5.57 4.87 21.52
CA ASN A 6 4.99 5.83 22.47
C ASN A 6 4.83 7.17 21.73
N PRO A 7 3.61 7.74 21.64
CA PRO A 7 3.36 8.96 20.87
C PRO A 7 4.23 10.15 21.28
N ASP A 8 4.89 10.06 22.44
CA ASP A 8 5.77 11.08 22.98
C ASP A 8 7.27 10.90 22.61
N THR A 9 7.63 9.82 21.88
CA THR A 9 9.04 9.63 21.46
C THR A 9 9.24 10.26 20.08
N PRO A 10 10.05 11.32 19.94
CA PRO A 10 10.31 11.94 18.64
C PRO A 10 10.99 10.94 17.69
N ILE A 11 10.38 10.67 16.54
CA ILE A 11 11.02 9.91 15.46
C ILE A 11 11.91 10.89 14.69
N GLU A 12 13.22 10.65 14.69
CA GLU A 12 14.17 11.48 13.97
C GLU A 12 13.83 11.52 12.47
N GLY A 13 13.83 12.71 11.87
CA GLY A 13 13.52 12.94 10.46
C GLY A 13 12.03 12.92 10.09
N LEU A 14 11.12 12.55 10.99
CA LEU A 14 9.68 12.49 10.67
C LEU A 14 9.14 13.86 10.24
N ALA A 15 9.50 14.94 10.92
CA ALA A 15 9.03 16.28 10.58
C ALA A 15 9.50 16.74 9.19
N ASP A 16 10.73 16.38 8.81
CA ASP A 16 11.27 16.68 7.48
C ASP A 16 10.60 15.85 6.39
N TYR A 17 10.33 14.58 6.67
CA TYR A 17 9.56 13.70 5.78
C TYR A 17 8.15 14.25 5.53
N LEU A 18 7.41 14.60 6.58
CA LEU A 18 6.07 15.18 6.47
C LEU A 18 6.08 16.47 5.66
N ARG A 19 7.06 17.34 5.89
CA ARG A 19 7.22 18.61 5.16
C ARG A 19 7.54 18.37 3.70
N PHE A 20 8.49 17.47 3.40
CA PHE A 20 8.94 17.16 2.04
C PHE A 20 7.79 16.62 1.18
N TYR A 21 7.00 15.68 1.71
CA TYR A 21 5.85 15.11 1.01
C TYR A 21 4.53 15.85 1.24
N GLN A 22 4.57 17.00 1.93
CA GLN A 22 3.39 17.80 2.25
C GLN A 22 2.29 16.98 2.95
N LEU A 23 2.67 16.06 3.82
CA LEU A 23 1.75 15.30 4.64
C LEU A 23 1.25 16.13 5.83
N PRO A 24 0.02 15.89 6.35
CA PRO A 24 -0.50 16.62 7.50
C PRO A 24 0.38 16.40 8.74
N PRO A 25 0.87 17.45 9.39
CA PRO A 25 1.54 17.34 10.68
C PRO A 25 0.55 17.11 11.81
N ALA A 26 1.01 16.64 12.96
CA ALA A 26 0.20 16.59 14.18
C ALA A 26 -0.24 18.00 14.59
N THR A 27 -1.47 18.11 15.10
CA THR A 27 -2.04 19.34 15.68
C THR A 27 -2.86 18.99 16.93
N HIS A 28 -3.40 20.00 17.63
CA HIS A 28 -4.28 19.75 18.78
C HIS A 28 -5.55 18.97 18.44
N ASN A 29 -5.98 18.98 17.16
CA ASN A 29 -7.17 18.25 16.65
C ASN A 29 -6.83 17.05 15.76
N LEU A 30 -5.55 16.78 15.53
CA LEU A 30 -5.08 15.71 14.67
C LEU A 30 -3.89 14.99 15.30
N GLN A 31 -4.13 13.81 15.82
CA GLN A 31 -3.08 12.92 16.30
C GLN A 31 -2.39 12.26 15.11
N LEU A 32 -1.06 12.30 15.09
CA LEU A 32 -0.23 11.54 14.16
C LEU A 32 0.45 10.42 14.94
N VAL A 33 0.34 9.21 14.41
CA VAL A 33 1.07 8.03 14.90
C VAL A 33 1.95 7.55 13.76
N ALA A 34 3.23 7.34 14.03
CA ALA A 34 4.16 6.77 13.07
C ALA A 34 5.01 5.72 13.78
N GLY A 35 5.35 4.64 13.09
CA GLY A 35 6.14 3.56 13.66
C GLY A 35 6.36 2.44 12.67
N THR A 36 6.76 1.30 13.20
CA THR A 36 6.95 0.07 12.42
C THR A 36 6.13 -1.06 13.02
N THR A 37 5.91 -2.12 12.24
CA THR A 37 5.38 -3.38 12.75
C THR A 37 6.34 -4.04 13.74
N ASP A 38 5.88 -5.02 14.52
CA ASP A 38 6.67 -5.71 15.56
C ASP A 38 7.99 -6.28 15.05
N ASP A 39 8.04 -6.73 13.81
CA ASP A 39 9.25 -7.19 13.15
C ASP A 39 10.14 -6.04 12.60
N HIS A 40 9.78 -4.78 12.86
CA HIS A 40 10.41 -3.56 12.34
C HIS A 40 10.54 -3.52 10.81
N ALA A 41 9.76 -4.32 10.10
CA ALA A 41 9.88 -4.48 8.66
C ALA A 41 9.00 -3.53 7.86
N THR A 42 7.85 -3.11 8.42
CA THR A 42 6.84 -2.30 7.73
C THR A 42 6.65 -0.97 8.43
N VAL A 43 6.86 0.12 7.71
CA VAL A 43 6.57 1.48 8.20
C VAL A 43 5.08 1.76 8.07
N VAL A 44 4.50 2.28 9.16
CA VAL A 44 3.08 2.61 9.28
C VAL A 44 2.94 4.05 9.73
N MET A 45 2.00 4.77 9.14
CA MET A 45 1.61 6.12 9.57
C MET A 45 0.09 6.21 9.68
N GLY A 46 -0.39 6.77 10.78
CA GLY A 46 -1.81 6.95 11.05
C GLY A 46 -2.13 8.40 11.45
N TRP A 47 -3.21 8.93 10.93
CA TRP A 47 -3.76 10.23 11.26
C TRP A 47 -5.15 10.06 11.84
N ARG A 48 -5.32 10.46 13.09
CA ARG A 48 -6.60 10.37 13.81
C ARG A 48 -7.13 11.77 14.15
N PRO A 49 -8.25 12.21 13.57
CA PRO A 49 -8.92 13.44 13.96
C PRO A 49 -9.54 13.29 15.36
N ALA A 50 -9.77 14.39 16.06
CA ALA A 50 -10.38 14.41 17.39
C ALA A 50 -11.75 13.71 17.42
N ILE A 51 -12.51 13.80 16.33
CA ILE A 51 -13.76 13.07 16.10
C ILE A 51 -13.56 12.23 14.85
N SER A 52 -13.65 10.90 15.01
CA SER A 52 -13.54 9.95 13.89
C SER A 52 -14.85 9.21 13.67
N ARG A 53 -15.25 9.06 12.41
CA ARG A 53 -16.46 8.35 11.98
C ARG A 53 -16.17 6.92 11.49
N GLY A 54 -14.90 6.55 11.42
CA GLY A 54 -14.41 5.26 10.97
C GLY A 54 -12.95 5.35 10.54
N THR A 55 -12.36 4.22 10.19
CA THR A 55 -10.94 4.12 9.81
C THR A 55 -10.80 3.67 8.37
N VAL A 56 -9.93 4.34 7.61
CA VAL A 56 -9.59 3.97 6.23
C VAL A 56 -8.16 3.48 6.17
N ILE A 57 -7.96 2.24 5.74
CA ILE A 57 -6.63 1.73 5.37
C ILE A 57 -6.38 2.06 3.91
N VAL A 58 -5.31 2.80 3.64
CA VAL A 58 -4.86 3.15 2.30
C VAL A 58 -3.71 2.24 1.90
N VAL A 59 -3.89 1.51 0.79
CA VAL A 59 -2.89 0.59 0.21
C VAL A 59 -2.39 1.17 -1.10
N HIS A 60 -1.12 1.55 -1.14
CA HIS A 60 -0.50 2.26 -2.27
C HIS A 60 -0.24 1.35 -3.48
N GLY A 61 0.09 1.96 -4.62
CA GLY A 61 0.44 1.29 -5.87
C GLY A 61 1.88 0.76 -5.90
N TYR A 62 2.20 -0.05 -6.91
CA TYR A 62 3.56 -0.52 -7.16
C TYR A 62 4.49 0.66 -7.48
N MET A 63 5.65 0.71 -6.85
CA MET A 63 6.62 1.81 -6.86
C MET A 63 6.14 3.11 -6.18
N ASP A 64 5.00 3.10 -5.53
CA ASP A 64 4.53 4.20 -4.69
C ASP A 64 4.94 4.00 -3.23
N HIS A 65 4.59 4.94 -2.39
CA HIS A 65 4.77 4.91 -0.94
C HIS A 65 3.85 5.95 -0.26
N ILE A 66 3.76 5.93 1.06
CA ILE A 66 2.86 6.81 1.85
C ILE A 66 2.98 8.28 1.45
N GLY A 67 4.21 8.76 1.23
CA GLY A 67 4.48 10.17 0.91
C GLY A 67 3.71 10.72 -0.29
N LEU A 68 3.32 9.88 -1.24
CA LEU A 68 2.63 10.29 -2.46
C LEU A 68 1.11 10.48 -2.28
N TYR A 69 0.56 10.11 -1.12
CA TYR A 69 -0.88 10.08 -0.88
C TYR A 69 -1.41 11.28 -0.09
N GLY A 70 -0.64 12.36 0.06
CA GLY A 70 -0.99 13.52 0.86
C GLY A 70 -2.34 14.16 0.51
N HIS A 71 -2.71 14.24 -0.77
CA HIS A 71 -4.03 14.75 -1.18
C HIS A 71 -5.18 13.86 -0.72
N LEU A 72 -5.06 12.54 -0.91
CA LEU A 72 -6.06 11.58 -0.47
C LEU A 72 -6.19 11.59 1.06
N ILE A 73 -5.07 11.61 1.78
CA ILE A 73 -5.06 11.67 3.25
C ILE A 73 -5.81 12.91 3.73
N ARG A 74 -5.53 14.09 3.17
CA ARG A 74 -6.25 15.33 3.55
C ARG A 74 -7.74 15.28 3.25
N ASP A 75 -8.15 14.72 2.10
CA ASP A 75 -9.57 14.58 1.75
C ASP A 75 -10.28 13.66 2.74
N LEU A 76 -9.72 12.50 3.06
CA LEU A 76 -10.29 11.57 4.03
C LEU A 76 -10.38 12.18 5.44
N LEU A 77 -9.36 12.90 5.88
CA LEU A 77 -9.37 13.61 7.16
C LEU A 77 -10.43 14.71 7.21
N SER A 78 -10.66 15.44 6.10
CA SER A 78 -11.71 16.46 6.02
C SER A 78 -13.11 15.86 6.20
N ARG A 79 -13.27 14.57 5.94
CA ARG A 79 -14.51 13.79 6.16
C ARG A 79 -14.59 13.16 7.55
N GLN A 80 -13.70 13.54 8.46
CA GLN A 80 -13.62 12.99 9.81
C GLN A 80 -13.34 11.47 9.82
N LEU A 81 -12.49 10.99 8.92
CA LEU A 81 -12.04 9.60 8.91
C LEU A 81 -10.62 9.51 9.46
N THR A 82 -10.37 8.53 10.30
CA THR A 82 -9.00 8.12 10.64
C THR A 82 -8.38 7.50 9.39
N VAL A 83 -7.14 7.85 9.08
CA VAL A 83 -6.41 7.34 7.92
C VAL A 83 -5.20 6.56 8.41
N LEU A 84 -5.07 5.32 7.99
CA LEU A 84 -3.95 4.44 8.27
C LEU A 84 -3.29 4.04 6.95
N CYS A 85 -2.02 4.35 6.80
CA CYS A 85 -1.22 4.02 5.63
C CYS A 85 -0.01 3.18 6.05
N PHE A 86 0.49 2.34 5.16
CA PHE A 86 1.75 1.61 5.37
C PHE A 86 2.52 1.53 4.05
N ASP A 87 3.83 1.50 4.14
CA ASP A 87 4.70 1.21 3.01
C ASP A 87 4.81 -0.31 2.85
N ALA A 88 4.41 -0.84 1.71
CA ALA A 88 4.51 -2.26 1.42
C ALA A 88 5.97 -2.72 1.40
N LYS A 89 6.22 -4.01 1.62
CA LYS A 89 7.58 -4.59 1.58
C LYS A 89 8.35 -4.14 0.33
N GLY A 90 9.56 -3.64 0.54
CA GLY A 90 10.42 -3.12 -0.52
C GLY A 90 9.98 -1.79 -1.13
N HIS A 91 9.05 -1.06 -0.50
CA HIS A 91 8.58 0.25 -0.93
C HIS A 91 8.80 1.30 0.16
N GLY A 92 8.91 2.55 -0.25
CA GLY A 92 9.05 3.68 0.66
C GLY A 92 10.15 3.49 1.68
N LEU A 93 9.82 3.61 2.95
CA LEU A 93 10.71 3.45 4.10
C LEU A 93 10.67 2.03 4.70
N SER A 94 9.82 1.12 4.18
CA SER A 94 9.76 -0.26 4.65
C SER A 94 10.94 -1.09 4.16
N SER A 95 11.30 -2.11 4.96
CA SER A 95 12.41 -3.01 4.65
C SER A 95 12.16 -3.90 3.44
N GLY A 96 13.22 -4.49 2.92
CA GLY A 96 13.18 -5.42 1.80
C GLY A 96 13.98 -4.94 0.59
N VAL A 97 14.15 -5.83 -0.39
CA VAL A 97 14.75 -5.44 -1.67
C VAL A 97 13.77 -4.55 -2.43
N PRO A 98 14.21 -3.40 -2.94
CA PRO A 98 13.30 -2.45 -3.58
C PRO A 98 12.40 -3.10 -4.64
N CYS A 99 11.08 -2.98 -4.45
CA CYS A 99 10.02 -3.49 -5.32
C CYS A 99 10.06 -5.00 -5.60
N SER A 100 10.72 -5.80 -4.75
CA SER A 100 10.88 -7.24 -4.91
C SER A 100 10.03 -8.03 -3.92
N ILE A 101 9.33 -9.03 -4.43
CA ILE A 101 8.62 -10.05 -3.65
C ILE A 101 8.72 -11.40 -4.34
N SER A 102 8.70 -12.47 -3.57
CA SER A 102 8.66 -13.84 -4.09
C SER A 102 7.24 -14.30 -4.41
N HIS A 103 6.28 -13.87 -3.59
CA HIS A 103 4.86 -14.20 -3.71
C HIS A 103 3.99 -12.97 -3.45
N PHE A 104 2.93 -12.81 -4.23
CA PHE A 104 2.00 -11.67 -4.06
C PHE A 104 1.28 -11.70 -2.69
N SER A 105 1.18 -12.87 -2.07
CA SER A 105 0.63 -13.04 -0.72
C SER A 105 1.40 -12.30 0.37
N GLU A 106 2.71 -12.01 0.17
CA GLU A 106 3.49 -11.23 1.13
C GLU A 106 2.90 -9.84 1.40
N TYR A 107 2.29 -9.20 0.38
CA TYR A 107 1.58 -7.95 0.57
C TYR A 107 0.27 -8.12 1.33
N VAL A 108 -0.45 -9.24 1.08
CA VAL A 108 -1.70 -9.55 1.78
C VAL A 108 -1.45 -9.86 3.26
N ASP A 109 -0.37 -10.54 3.58
CA ASP A 109 -0.04 -10.86 4.97
C ASP A 109 0.28 -9.57 5.75
N ARG A 110 1.01 -8.62 5.14
CA ARG A 110 1.18 -7.28 5.74
C ARG A 110 -0.15 -6.54 5.92
N LEU A 111 -1.04 -6.60 4.94
CA LEU A 111 -2.37 -6.00 5.09
C LEU A 111 -3.14 -6.61 6.28
N LYS A 112 -3.04 -7.91 6.53
CA LYS A 112 -3.68 -8.55 7.71
C LYS A 112 -3.13 -8.00 9.02
N ASP A 113 -1.81 -7.80 9.12
CA ASP A 113 -1.19 -7.20 10.31
C ASP A 113 -1.73 -5.78 10.55
N ILE A 114 -1.86 -4.99 9.47
CA ILE A 114 -2.39 -3.62 9.55
C ILE A 114 -3.89 -3.61 9.91
N ILE A 115 -4.67 -4.57 9.39
CA ILE A 115 -6.07 -4.74 9.78
C ILE A 115 -6.19 -5.05 11.27
N ALA A 116 -5.40 -6.01 11.77
CA ALA A 116 -5.40 -6.36 13.19
C ALA A 116 -5.01 -5.17 14.07
N MET A 117 -3.99 -4.40 13.67
CA MET A 117 -3.59 -3.15 14.34
C MET A 117 -4.75 -2.13 14.33
N ALA A 118 -5.40 -1.93 13.18
CA ALA A 118 -6.51 -1.00 13.07
C ALA A 118 -7.67 -1.38 14.01
N GLN A 119 -8.04 -2.66 14.04
CA GLN A 119 -9.12 -3.17 14.90
C GLN A 119 -8.78 -3.09 16.40
N ALA A 120 -7.51 -3.17 16.77
CA ALA A 120 -7.07 -3.08 18.16
C ALA A 120 -7.03 -1.62 18.68
N HIS A 121 -6.79 -0.64 17.83
CA HIS A 121 -6.48 0.73 18.26
C HIS A 121 -7.47 1.80 17.80
N PHE A 122 -8.33 1.49 16.82
CA PHE A 122 -9.29 2.46 16.27
C PHE A 122 -10.71 1.90 16.29
N GLU A 123 -11.64 2.77 16.63
CA GLU A 123 -13.07 2.43 16.70
C GLU A 123 -13.79 2.71 15.37
N GLY A 124 -14.98 2.13 15.22
CA GLY A 124 -15.90 2.35 14.11
C GLY A 124 -15.65 1.42 12.91
N PRO A 125 -16.38 1.63 11.82
CA PRO A 125 -16.25 0.81 10.62
C PRO A 125 -14.87 0.97 9.97
N LEU A 126 -14.34 -0.14 9.46
CA LEU A 126 -13.10 -0.18 8.72
C LEU A 126 -13.39 -0.12 7.22
N HIS A 127 -12.67 0.71 6.50
CA HIS A 127 -12.78 0.88 5.05
C HIS A 127 -11.41 0.67 4.39
N GLY A 128 -11.40 0.14 3.17
CA GLY A 128 -10.19 -0.03 2.37
C GLY A 128 -10.19 0.88 1.14
N VAL A 129 -9.05 1.54 0.87
CA VAL A 129 -8.79 2.22 -0.40
C VAL A 129 -7.50 1.67 -0.96
N GLY A 130 -7.55 1.09 -2.16
CA GLY A 130 -6.37 0.52 -2.82
C GLY A 130 -6.19 1.01 -4.24
N GLN A 131 -5.01 1.52 -4.55
CA GLN A 131 -4.69 2.00 -5.89
C GLN A 131 -3.78 0.99 -6.59
N SER A 132 -4.11 0.63 -7.85
CA SER A 132 -3.29 -0.26 -8.69
C SER A 132 -2.94 -1.58 -7.98
N MET A 133 -1.67 -1.81 -7.61
CA MET A 133 -1.22 -2.95 -6.80
C MET A 133 -2.00 -3.04 -5.48
N GLY A 134 -2.21 -1.91 -4.79
CA GLY A 134 -2.98 -1.87 -3.54
C GLY A 134 -4.41 -2.36 -3.73
N GLY A 135 -5.05 -2.04 -4.86
CA GLY A 135 -6.34 -2.58 -5.23
C GLY A 135 -6.32 -4.10 -5.42
N ALA A 136 -5.28 -4.63 -6.07
CA ALA A 136 -5.08 -6.07 -6.23
C ALA A 136 -4.85 -6.79 -4.88
N VAL A 137 -4.14 -6.14 -3.95
CA VAL A 137 -3.92 -6.66 -2.58
C VAL A 137 -5.24 -6.78 -1.83
N LEU A 138 -6.09 -5.75 -1.89
CA LEU A 138 -7.42 -5.78 -1.27
C LEU A 138 -8.32 -6.86 -1.88
N ILE A 139 -8.31 -7.01 -3.21
CA ILE A 139 -9.06 -8.06 -3.90
C ILE A 139 -8.55 -9.46 -3.48
N LYS A 140 -7.22 -9.68 -3.47
CA LYS A 140 -6.66 -10.96 -3.04
C LYS A 140 -7.00 -11.26 -1.57
N HIS A 141 -7.00 -10.25 -0.70
CA HIS A 141 -7.44 -10.40 0.68
C HIS A 141 -8.93 -10.82 0.75
N LEU A 142 -9.80 -10.21 -0.06
CA LEU A 142 -11.21 -10.55 -0.13
C LEU A 142 -11.43 -11.99 -0.62
N ILE A 143 -10.77 -12.39 -1.72
CA ILE A 143 -10.85 -13.76 -2.29
C ILE A 143 -10.40 -14.82 -1.29
N ASN A 144 -9.36 -14.54 -0.52
CA ASN A 144 -8.80 -15.47 0.45
C ASN A 144 -9.52 -15.46 1.81
N HIS A 145 -10.55 -14.61 1.95
CA HIS A 145 -11.26 -14.49 3.22
C HIS A 145 -12.18 -15.68 3.44
N ASN A 146 -12.16 -16.22 4.67
CA ASN A 146 -13.10 -17.26 5.06
C ASN A 146 -14.49 -16.65 5.27
N ILE A 147 -15.46 -17.04 4.44
CA ILE A 147 -16.84 -16.52 4.49
C ILE A 147 -17.59 -16.78 5.80
N VAL A 148 -17.10 -17.68 6.64
CA VAL A 148 -17.68 -17.97 7.96
C VAL A 148 -17.38 -16.86 8.97
N ILE A 149 -16.35 -16.05 8.72
CA ILE A 149 -15.95 -14.92 9.57
C ILE A 149 -16.43 -13.62 8.90
N PRO A 150 -17.01 -12.66 9.64
CA PRO A 150 -17.36 -11.36 9.05
C PRO A 150 -16.15 -10.70 8.38
N TYR A 151 -16.34 -10.20 7.16
CA TYR A 151 -15.28 -9.51 6.45
C TYR A 151 -14.89 -8.21 7.19
N PRO A 152 -13.61 -7.92 7.40
CA PRO A 152 -13.19 -6.81 8.26
C PRO A 152 -13.53 -5.42 7.70
N PHE A 153 -13.68 -5.29 6.39
CA PHE A 153 -13.99 -4.01 5.77
C PHE A 153 -15.49 -3.84 5.50
N ALA A 154 -16.03 -2.70 5.93
CA ALA A 154 -17.38 -2.30 5.58
C ALA A 154 -17.50 -1.89 4.10
N THR A 155 -16.45 -1.27 3.54
CA THR A 155 -16.37 -0.93 2.10
C THR A 155 -14.95 -1.05 1.58
N LEU A 156 -14.83 -1.39 0.28
CA LEU A 156 -13.58 -1.33 -0.48
C LEU A 156 -13.73 -0.36 -1.65
N ASN A 157 -12.79 0.55 -1.78
CA ASN A 157 -12.68 1.48 -2.91
C ASN A 157 -11.43 1.12 -3.71
N LEU A 158 -11.63 0.63 -4.92
CA LEU A 158 -10.58 0.10 -5.78
C LEU A 158 -10.30 1.08 -6.92
N LEU A 159 -9.14 1.72 -6.88
CA LEU A 159 -8.72 2.71 -7.87
C LEU A 159 -7.81 2.05 -8.91
N ALA A 160 -8.34 1.79 -10.10
CA ALA A 160 -7.64 1.12 -11.20
C ALA A 160 -6.85 -0.14 -10.74
N PRO A 161 -7.50 -1.14 -10.13
CA PRO A 161 -6.83 -2.29 -9.53
C PRO A 161 -6.02 -3.08 -10.58
N LEU A 162 -4.84 -3.55 -10.18
CA LEU A 162 -3.91 -4.25 -11.06
C LEU A 162 -4.32 -5.72 -11.22
N LEU A 163 -5.23 -5.98 -12.15
CA LEU A 163 -5.69 -7.33 -12.48
C LEU A 163 -4.93 -7.94 -13.65
N HIS A 164 -4.60 -7.13 -14.66
CA HIS A 164 -3.87 -7.58 -15.84
C HIS A 164 -3.07 -6.40 -16.45
N PRO A 165 -1.72 -6.38 -16.31
CA PRO A 165 -0.91 -5.30 -16.86
C PRO A 165 -0.98 -5.25 -18.39
N TRP A 166 -0.88 -4.05 -18.94
CA TRP A 166 -0.72 -3.88 -20.38
C TRP A 166 0.59 -4.52 -20.87
N GLY A 167 0.53 -5.23 -22.01
CA GLY A 167 1.70 -5.94 -22.55
C GLY A 167 2.13 -7.17 -21.73
N TRP A 168 1.24 -7.70 -20.89
CA TRP A 168 1.53 -8.80 -19.97
C TRP A 168 2.11 -10.03 -20.64
N THR A 169 1.52 -10.48 -21.76
CA THR A 169 1.97 -11.68 -22.47
C THR A 169 3.44 -11.59 -22.89
N GLN A 170 3.87 -10.40 -23.36
CA GLN A 170 5.28 -10.19 -23.76
C GLN A 170 6.19 -10.15 -22.54
N SER A 171 5.80 -9.41 -21.50
CA SER A 171 6.56 -9.30 -20.25
C SER A 171 6.75 -10.67 -19.60
N ARG A 172 5.69 -11.47 -19.55
CA ARG A 172 5.70 -12.83 -19.03
C ARG A 172 6.64 -13.75 -19.81
N ARG A 173 6.54 -13.74 -21.15
CA ARG A 173 7.45 -14.54 -22.02
C ARG A 173 8.90 -14.16 -21.81
N LEU A 174 9.20 -12.86 -21.81
CA LEU A 174 10.55 -12.37 -21.61
C LEU A 174 11.09 -12.76 -20.23
N TYR A 175 10.26 -12.66 -19.19
CA TYR A 175 10.62 -13.10 -17.84
C TYR A 175 11.04 -14.57 -17.81
N TYR A 176 10.22 -15.50 -18.33
CA TYR A 176 10.53 -16.94 -18.30
C TYR A 176 11.78 -17.30 -19.11
N LEU A 177 12.07 -16.58 -20.19
CA LEU A 177 13.28 -16.78 -20.99
C LEU A 177 14.54 -16.21 -20.32
N SER A 178 14.42 -15.13 -19.53
CA SER A 178 15.58 -14.38 -19.03
C SER A 178 15.78 -14.44 -17.51
N ARG A 179 14.85 -14.96 -16.72
CA ARG A 179 14.88 -14.93 -15.24
C ARG A 179 16.14 -15.49 -14.59
N TRP A 180 16.84 -16.40 -15.26
CA TRP A 180 18.09 -16.97 -14.78
C TRP A 180 19.27 -16.01 -14.91
N PHE A 181 19.22 -15.10 -15.87
CA PHE A 181 20.33 -14.20 -16.22
C PHE A 181 20.04 -12.74 -15.86
N ILE A 182 18.77 -12.30 -15.97
CA ILE A 182 18.37 -10.91 -15.74
C ILE A 182 17.59 -10.84 -14.42
N LYS A 183 18.20 -10.24 -13.39
CA LYS A 183 17.58 -10.08 -12.06
C LYS A 183 16.83 -8.75 -11.89
N SER A 184 17.18 -7.74 -12.67
CA SER A 184 16.46 -6.45 -12.67
C SER A 184 16.66 -5.73 -13.99
N ILE A 185 15.68 -4.90 -14.36
CA ILE A 185 15.70 -4.03 -15.54
C ILE A 185 15.66 -2.57 -15.11
N LYS A 186 16.19 -1.67 -15.94
CA LYS A 186 16.06 -0.23 -15.71
C LYS A 186 14.57 0.15 -15.81
N ARG A 187 14.08 0.94 -14.84
CA ARG A 187 12.71 1.45 -14.88
C ARG A 187 12.50 2.35 -16.09
N VAL A 188 11.43 2.10 -16.82
CA VAL A 188 10.93 3.00 -17.86
C VAL A 188 9.81 3.83 -17.25
N PHE A 189 10.02 5.13 -17.15
CA PHE A 189 9.03 6.06 -16.62
C PHE A 189 7.89 6.26 -17.64
N ARG A 190 6.70 5.83 -17.29
CA ARG A 190 5.48 6.10 -18.06
C ARG A 190 4.68 7.18 -17.37
N ALA A 191 4.03 8.05 -18.15
CA ALA A 191 3.11 9.04 -17.60
C ALA A 191 1.88 8.32 -17.01
N SER A 192 1.75 8.38 -15.69
CA SER A 192 0.65 7.77 -14.92
C SER A 192 -0.32 8.82 -14.38
N SER A 193 -0.09 10.10 -14.67
CA SER A 193 -0.92 11.23 -14.24
C SER A 193 -0.98 12.30 -15.34
N TRP A 194 -2.01 13.13 -15.32
CA TRP A 194 -2.11 14.35 -16.11
C TRP A 194 -1.37 15.52 -15.45
N ASP A 195 -1.06 15.43 -14.18
CA ASP A 195 -0.31 16.41 -13.42
C ASP A 195 1.19 16.32 -13.78
N LYS A 196 1.66 17.31 -14.54
CA LYS A 196 3.05 17.36 -15.03
C LYS A 196 4.06 17.65 -13.92
N ASP A 197 3.65 18.44 -12.91
CA ASP A 197 4.50 18.79 -11.78
C ASP A 197 4.72 17.56 -10.90
N PHE A 198 3.66 16.81 -10.63
CA PHE A 198 3.75 15.52 -9.94
C PHE A 198 4.64 14.52 -10.68
N LEU A 199 4.50 14.40 -12.03
CA LEU A 199 5.37 13.53 -12.82
C LEU A 199 6.83 13.99 -12.80
N GLY A 200 7.06 15.31 -12.80
CA GLY A 200 8.40 15.91 -12.66
C GLY A 200 9.02 15.58 -11.31
N PHE A 201 8.24 15.73 -10.23
CA PHE A 201 8.65 15.36 -8.87
C PHE A 201 9.06 13.88 -8.79
N LEU A 202 8.20 12.96 -9.24
CA LEU A 202 8.50 11.52 -9.23
C LEU A 202 9.77 11.15 -10.01
N ARG A 203 10.07 11.86 -11.09
CA ARG A 203 11.23 11.54 -11.95
C ARG A 203 12.57 11.99 -11.39
N SER A 204 12.59 13.11 -10.69
CA SER A 204 13.84 13.81 -10.40
C SER A 204 14.03 14.26 -8.96
N GLN A 205 12.97 14.27 -8.15
CA GLN A 205 13.02 14.84 -6.80
C GLN A 205 12.69 13.84 -5.71
N ASP A 206 11.88 12.81 -6.00
CA ASP A 206 11.50 11.81 -5.02
C ASP A 206 12.63 10.79 -4.78
N PRO A 207 13.30 10.82 -3.61
CA PRO A 207 14.43 9.94 -3.32
C PRO A 207 14.03 8.48 -3.10
N LEU A 208 12.74 8.21 -2.86
CA LEU A 208 12.22 6.86 -2.60
C LEU A 208 11.78 6.14 -3.88
N GLN A 209 11.88 6.79 -5.05
CA GLN A 209 11.53 6.16 -6.31
C GLN A 209 12.60 5.15 -6.75
N PRO A 210 12.20 3.89 -7.03
CA PRO A 210 13.13 2.89 -7.52
C PRO A 210 13.61 3.24 -8.94
N THR A 211 14.90 3.09 -9.19
CA THR A 211 15.51 3.27 -10.52
C THR A 211 15.54 1.98 -11.34
N ARG A 212 15.34 0.85 -10.69
CA ARG A 212 15.32 -0.49 -11.29
C ARG A 212 14.09 -1.27 -10.81
N VAL A 213 13.65 -2.19 -11.64
CA VAL A 213 12.52 -3.10 -11.36
C VAL A 213 13.09 -4.51 -11.30
N PRO A 214 12.97 -5.20 -10.17
CA PRO A 214 13.32 -6.61 -10.06
C PRO A 214 12.45 -7.46 -10.98
N THR A 215 13.02 -8.52 -11.56
CA THR A 215 12.28 -9.39 -12.48
C THR A 215 11.44 -10.44 -11.76
N ASP A 216 11.72 -10.76 -10.50
CA ASP A 216 10.95 -11.69 -9.67
C ASP A 216 9.53 -11.21 -9.40
N CYS A 217 9.30 -9.89 -9.32
CA CYS A 217 7.95 -9.33 -9.22
C CYS A 217 7.02 -9.77 -10.36
N VAL A 218 7.58 -10.05 -11.56
CA VAL A 218 6.81 -10.57 -12.70
C VAL A 218 6.32 -11.99 -12.41
N GLY A 219 7.12 -12.82 -11.74
CA GLY A 219 6.72 -14.16 -11.32
C GLY A 219 5.61 -14.13 -10.27
N ALA A 220 5.74 -13.27 -9.24
CA ALA A 220 4.72 -13.08 -8.23
C ALA A 220 3.39 -12.55 -8.83
N MET A 221 3.49 -11.65 -9.81
CA MET A 221 2.33 -11.14 -10.55
C MET A 221 1.68 -12.22 -11.40
N ASP A 222 2.46 -13.10 -12.05
CA ASP A 222 1.91 -14.21 -12.85
C ASP A 222 1.08 -15.16 -12.00
N GLN A 223 1.58 -15.51 -10.81
CA GLN A 223 0.84 -16.31 -9.85
C GLN A 223 -0.47 -15.63 -9.44
N TRP A 224 -0.42 -14.35 -9.09
CA TRP A 224 -1.61 -13.58 -8.74
C TRP A 224 -2.66 -13.55 -9.85
N ILE A 225 -2.26 -13.29 -11.09
CA ILE A 225 -3.17 -13.25 -12.25
C ILE A 225 -3.84 -14.61 -12.47
N LEU A 226 -3.10 -15.71 -12.28
CA LEU A 226 -3.65 -17.07 -12.40
C LEU A 226 -4.62 -17.38 -11.26
N GLU A 227 -4.29 -17.03 -10.03
CA GLU A 227 -5.18 -17.20 -8.87
C GLU A 227 -6.48 -16.41 -9.05
N PHE A 228 -6.37 -15.14 -9.47
CA PHE A 228 -7.53 -14.28 -9.73
C PHE A 228 -8.46 -14.87 -10.82
N LYS A 229 -7.89 -15.38 -11.92
CA LYS A 229 -8.67 -16.00 -13.01
C LYS A 229 -9.36 -17.29 -12.61
N ASN A 230 -8.79 -18.01 -11.65
CA ASN A 230 -9.32 -19.28 -11.15
C ASN A 230 -10.22 -19.12 -9.92
N SER A 231 -10.35 -17.92 -9.38
CA SER A 231 -11.25 -17.65 -8.27
C SER A 231 -12.71 -17.70 -8.74
N ASP A 232 -13.56 -18.41 -7.98
CA ASP A 232 -14.98 -18.54 -8.29
C ASP A 232 -15.74 -17.28 -7.86
N GLU A 233 -16.48 -16.65 -8.78
CA GLU A 233 -17.28 -15.45 -8.52
C GLU A 233 -18.35 -15.67 -7.44
N ASN A 234 -18.79 -16.91 -7.20
CA ASN A 234 -19.79 -17.24 -6.19
C ASN A 234 -19.28 -17.22 -4.74
N ASN A 235 -17.98 -17.08 -4.54
CA ASN A 235 -17.36 -17.09 -3.21
C ASN A 235 -17.10 -15.68 -2.63
N TYR A 236 -17.59 -14.62 -3.28
CA TYR A 236 -17.36 -13.26 -2.76
C TYR A 236 -18.46 -12.82 -1.80
N PRO A 237 -18.12 -12.33 -0.61
CA PRO A 237 -19.08 -11.73 0.32
C PRO A 237 -19.46 -10.30 -0.13
N ILE A 238 -19.92 -10.16 -1.40
CA ILE A 238 -20.38 -8.88 -1.94
C ILE A 238 -21.92 -8.91 -1.91
N HIS A 239 -22.49 -8.08 -1.08
CA HIS A 239 -23.92 -7.75 -1.07
C HIS A 239 -24.12 -6.30 -1.48
#